data_a7299da113990ca234f89ec352b0d179
#
_entry.id   a7299da113990ca234f89ec352b0d179
#
_cell.length_a   1.000
_cell.length_b   1.000
_cell.length_c   1.000
_cell.angle_alpha   90.00
_cell.angle_beta   90.00
_cell.angle_gamma   90.00
#
_symmetry.space_group_name_H-M   'P 1'
#
loop_
_entity.id
_entity.type
_entity.pdbx_description
1 polymer ?
#
loop_
_entity_poly.entity_id
_entity_poly.type
_entity_poly.pdbx_seq_one_letter_code
_entity_poly.pdbx_strand_id
1 'polypeptide(L)'
;MSDLLKSVEAPVNPNIPQLFPGDTVSVHVRIREGERERIQEFRGTVIRMRKGGNNANFTVRRIASHGIGVERTFLLRSPRIEKVVVQRSSHV
;
A
#
# COMPACT_ATOMS: atom_id res chain seq x y z
N MET A 1 29.86 8.83 -0.29
CA MET A 1 29.61 7.71 0.58
C MET A 1 28.23 7.13 0.35
N SER A 2 28.22 5.93 -0.17
CA SER A 2 26.96 5.27 -0.54
C SER A 2 26.05 4.99 0.65
N ASP A 3 26.62 4.83 1.84
CA ASP A 3 25.85 4.52 3.03
C ASP A 3 24.93 5.65 3.45
N LEU A 4 25.36 6.88 3.27
CA LEU A 4 24.53 8.03 3.57
C LEU A 4 23.34 8.13 2.60
N LEU A 5 23.56 7.79 1.36
CA LEU A 5 22.48 7.78 0.38
C LEU A 5 21.50 6.67 0.67
N LYS A 6 21.97 5.53 1.11
CA LYS A 6 21.09 4.43 1.48
C LYS A 6 20.22 4.75 2.68
N SER A 7 20.74 5.53 3.62
CA SER A 7 19.99 5.89 4.81
C SER A 7 18.84 6.86 4.49
N VAL A 8 18.92 7.57 3.37
CA VAL A 8 17.87 8.50 2.95
C VAL A 8 16.73 7.76 2.24
N GLU A 9 17.04 6.65 1.59
CA GLU A 9 16.03 5.86 0.90
C GLU A 9 15.31 4.94 1.86
N ALA A 10 13.97 4.98 1.79
CA ALA A 10 13.17 4.05 2.56
C ALA A 10 13.37 2.63 2.01
N PRO A 11 13.53 1.63 2.88
CA PRO A 11 13.70 0.25 2.41
C PRO A 11 12.43 -0.27 1.75
N VAL A 12 12.61 -1.23 0.85
CA VAL A 12 11.47 -1.91 0.25
C VAL A 12 10.80 -2.75 1.34
N ASN A 13 9.49 -2.63 1.46
CA ASN A 13 8.75 -3.39 2.46
C ASN A 13 8.61 -4.84 1.99
N PRO A 14 9.22 -5.82 2.68
CA PRO A 14 9.14 -7.21 2.27
C PRO A 14 7.76 -7.83 2.44
N ASN A 15 6.88 -7.17 3.18
CA ASN A 15 5.52 -7.64 3.41
C ASN A 15 4.55 -7.20 2.32
N ILE A 16 5.05 -6.51 1.29
CA ILE A 16 4.24 -6.10 0.16
C ILE A 16 4.63 -6.98 -1.03
N PRO A 17 3.72 -7.86 -1.48
CA PRO A 17 4.00 -8.68 -2.66
C PRO A 17 3.94 -7.84 -3.93
N GLN A 18 4.33 -8.44 -5.04
CA GLN A 18 4.20 -7.78 -6.33
C GLN A 18 2.71 -7.61 -6.66
N LEU A 19 2.33 -6.37 -6.94
CA LEU A 19 0.93 -6.02 -7.21
C LEU A 19 0.75 -5.69 -8.69
N PHE A 20 -0.43 -5.99 -9.20
CA PHE A 20 -0.80 -5.67 -10.58
C PHE A 20 -2.15 -4.98 -10.58
N PRO A 21 -2.39 -4.08 -11.55
CA PRO A 21 -3.71 -3.48 -11.69
C PRO A 21 -4.78 -4.56 -11.88
N GLY A 22 -5.88 -4.43 -11.16
CA GLY A 22 -6.95 -5.42 -11.17
C GLY A 22 -6.93 -6.39 -10.02
N ASP A 23 -5.82 -6.45 -9.26
CA ASP A 23 -5.74 -7.32 -8.09
C ASP A 23 -6.62 -6.77 -6.98
N THR A 24 -7.31 -7.67 -6.29
CA THR A 24 -8.03 -7.32 -5.06
C THR A 24 -7.08 -7.53 -3.90
N VAL A 25 -6.84 -6.47 -3.15
CA VAL A 25 -5.85 -6.48 -2.08
C VAL A 25 -6.45 -5.95 -0.79
N SER A 26 -5.80 -6.33 0.31
CA SER A 26 -6.10 -5.81 1.63
C SER A 26 -4.84 -5.13 2.14
N VAL A 27 -4.90 -3.82 2.31
CA VAL A 27 -3.76 -3.02 2.77
C VAL A 27 -3.92 -2.79 4.26
N HIS A 28 -2.96 -3.24 5.03
CA HIS A 28 -2.94 -3.05 6.48
C HIS A 28 -2.08 -1.84 6.79
N VAL A 29 -2.74 -0.77 7.23
CA VAL A 29 -2.08 0.51 7.52
C VAL A 29 -1.99 0.69 9.03
N ARG A 30 -0.80 1.03 9.48
CA ARG A 30 -0.56 1.32 10.89
C ARG A 30 -0.93 2.76 11.17
N ILE A 31 -1.88 2.96 12.06
CA ILE A 31 -2.34 4.29 12.47
C ILE A 31 -1.95 4.51 13.91
N ARG A 32 -1.28 5.63 14.14
CA ARG A 32 -0.88 6.01 15.49
C ARG A 32 -1.71 7.22 15.93
N GLU A 33 -2.48 7.02 17.00
CA GLU A 33 -3.29 8.07 17.60
C GLU A 33 -2.84 8.26 19.05
N GLY A 34 -2.09 9.35 19.29
CA GLY A 34 -1.55 9.62 20.62
C GLY A 34 -0.59 8.49 21.03
N GLU A 35 -0.91 7.81 22.12
CA GLU A 35 -0.10 6.69 22.61
C GLU A 35 -0.58 5.35 22.08
N ARG A 36 -1.70 5.33 21.37
CA ARG A 36 -2.25 4.10 20.85
C ARG A 36 -1.89 3.92 19.39
N GLU A 37 -1.63 2.67 19.05
CA GLU A 37 -1.32 2.27 17.69
C GLU A 37 -2.28 1.17 17.28
N ARG A 38 -2.89 1.31 16.11
CA ARG A 38 -3.81 0.30 15.61
C ARG A 38 -3.56 0.08 14.13
N ILE A 39 -4.00 -1.06 13.63
CA ILE A 39 -3.89 -1.40 12.22
C ILE A 39 -5.28 -1.32 11.60
N GLN A 40 -5.38 -0.51 10.55
CA GLN A 40 -6.61 -0.36 9.80
C GLN A 40 -6.46 -1.10 8.47
N GLU A 41 -7.44 -1.93 8.14
CA GLU A 41 -7.46 -2.64 6.88
C GLU A 41 -8.24 -1.83 5.85
N PHE A 42 -7.62 -1.65 4.69
CA PHE A 42 -8.28 -1.05 3.53
C PHE A 42 -8.29 -2.08 2.41
N ARG A 43 -9.46 -2.61 2.11
CA ARG A 43 -9.63 -3.64 1.09
C ARG A 43 -10.25 -3.04 -0.16
N GLY A 44 -9.68 -3.36 -1.31
CA GLY A 44 -10.21 -2.89 -2.57
C GLY A 44 -9.41 -3.43 -3.74
N THR A 45 -9.61 -2.83 -4.90
CA THR A 45 -8.98 -3.25 -6.15
C THR A 45 -7.90 -2.25 -6.54
N VAL A 46 -6.74 -2.76 -6.92
CA VAL A 46 -5.65 -1.92 -7.43
C VAL A 46 -6.04 -1.44 -8.82
N ILE A 47 -6.17 -0.13 -8.97
CA ILE A 47 -6.55 0.46 -10.26
C ILE A 47 -5.40 1.15 -10.97
N ARG A 48 -4.35 1.46 -10.23
CA ARG A 48 -3.19 2.16 -10.79
C ARG A 48 -1.95 1.79 -10.01
N MET A 49 -0.86 1.61 -10.72
CA MET A 49 0.44 1.41 -10.12
C MET A 49 1.44 2.31 -10.79
N ARG A 50 2.31 2.90 -9.99
CA ARG A 50 3.39 3.74 -10.49
C ARG A 50 4.70 3.25 -9.89
N LYS A 51 5.62 2.86 -10.74
CA LYS A 51 6.96 2.46 -10.32
C LYS A 51 7.89 3.66 -10.42
N GLY A 52 8.78 3.82 -9.49
CA GLY A 52 9.67 4.96 -9.50
C GLY A 52 10.46 5.13 -8.22
N GLY A 53 11.19 4.12 -7.79
CA GLY A 53 12.04 4.20 -6.62
C GLY A 53 11.25 4.57 -5.36
N ASN A 54 11.67 5.63 -4.68
CA ASN A 54 11.02 6.05 -3.45
C ASN A 54 9.61 6.60 -3.65
N ASN A 55 9.28 6.97 -4.89
CA ASN A 55 7.96 7.51 -5.20
C ASN A 55 7.01 6.45 -5.74
N ALA A 56 7.42 5.20 -5.76
CA ALA A 56 6.57 4.10 -6.20
C ALA A 56 5.30 4.07 -5.35
N ASN A 57 4.16 4.00 -6.03
CA ASN A 57 2.88 4.01 -5.34
C ASN A 57 1.86 3.15 -6.07
N PHE A 58 0.77 2.88 -5.38
CA PHE A 58 -0.37 2.19 -5.98
C PHE A 58 -1.65 2.79 -5.43
N THR A 59 -2.69 2.78 -6.25
CA THR A 59 -3.99 3.31 -5.88
C THR A 59 -4.98 2.17 -5.78
N VAL A 60 -5.69 2.12 -4.66
CA VAL A 60 -6.71 1.10 -4.39
C VAL A 60 -8.06 1.78 -4.34
N ARG A 61 -9.02 1.21 -5.06
CA ARG A 61 -10.38 1.69 -5.09
C ARG A 61 -11.29 0.72 -4.37
N ARG A 62 -12.16 1.27 -3.55
CA ARG A 62 -13.13 0.50 -2.82
C ARG A 62 -14.50 1.17 -2.94
N ILE A 63 -15.56 0.37 -2.92
CA ILE A 63 -16.93 0.88 -2.92
C ILE A 63 -17.39 0.94 -1.47
N ALA A 64 -17.73 2.15 -1.01
CA ALA A 64 -18.25 2.35 0.32
C ALA A 64 -19.71 1.86 0.40
N SER A 65 -20.26 1.79 1.62
CA SER A 65 -21.57 1.20 1.87
C SER A 65 -22.72 1.86 1.12
N HIS A 66 -22.53 3.09 0.69
CA HIS A 66 -23.57 3.81 -0.07
C HIS A 66 -23.31 3.82 -1.58
N GLY A 67 -22.46 2.93 -2.05
CA GLY A 67 -22.15 2.87 -3.47
C GLY A 67 -21.16 3.95 -3.94
N ILE A 68 -20.60 4.71 -3.02
CA ILE A 68 -19.64 5.77 -3.34
C ILE A 68 -18.25 5.16 -3.49
N GLY A 69 -17.60 5.45 -4.62
CA GLY A 69 -16.21 4.99 -4.83
C GLY A 69 -15.24 5.82 -4.01
N VAL A 70 -14.36 5.13 -3.29
CA VAL A 70 -13.30 5.75 -2.50
C VAL A 70 -11.97 5.26 -3.05
N GLU A 71 -11.10 6.18 -3.41
CA GLU A 71 -9.77 5.86 -3.90
C GLU A 71 -8.74 6.35 -2.90
N ARG A 72 -7.71 5.54 -2.69
CA ARG A 72 -6.63 5.90 -1.80
C ARG A 72 -5.31 5.47 -2.41
N THR A 73 -4.34 6.37 -2.41
CA THR A 73 -3.01 6.09 -2.94
C THR A 73 -2.05 5.81 -1.78
N PHE A 74 -1.31 4.72 -1.90
CA PHE A 74 -0.33 4.31 -0.90
C PHE A 74 1.05 4.30 -1.52
N LEU A 75 2.03 4.76 -0.76
CA LEU A 75 3.44 4.64 -1.15
C LEU A 75 3.92 3.22 -0.82
N LEU A 76 4.54 2.56 -1.79
CA LEU A 76 5.04 1.20 -1.60
C LEU A 76 6.09 1.10 -0.50
N ARG A 77 6.84 2.16 -0.29
CA ARG A 77 7.90 2.18 0.72
C ARG A 77 7.51 2.91 1.99
N SER A 78 6.22 3.15 2.19
CA SER A 78 5.75 3.83 3.39
C SER A 78 5.91 2.94 4.62
N PRO A 79 6.53 3.44 5.70
CA PRO A 79 6.64 2.68 6.93
C PRO A 79 5.30 2.48 7.64
N ARG A 80 4.28 3.20 7.22
CA ARG A 80 2.93 3.05 7.79
C ARG A 80 2.20 1.83 7.28
N ILE A 81 2.64 1.27 6.15
CA ILE A 81 2.05 0.05 5.62
C ILE A 81 2.65 -1.13 6.36
N GLU A 82 1.82 -1.82 7.12
CA GLU A 82 2.25 -3.02 7.83
C GLU A 82 2.45 -4.17 6.86
N LYS A 83 1.45 -4.42 6.02
CA LYS A 83 1.52 -5.45 5.00
C LYS A 83 0.42 -5.26 3.97
N VAL A 84 0.55 -5.93 2.84
CA VAL A 84 -0.48 -5.99 1.82
C VAL A 84 -0.72 -7.46 1.50
N VAL A 85 -1.96 -7.88 1.57
CA VAL A 85 -2.35 -9.25 1.25
C VAL A 85 -3.14 -9.24 -0.05
N VAL A 86 -2.71 -10.03 -1.03
CA VAL A 86 -3.45 -10.19 -2.28
C VAL A 86 -4.54 -11.20 -2.04
N GLN A 87 -5.79 -10.74 -2.09
CA GLN A 87 -6.95 -11.59 -1.87
C GLN A 87 -7.34 -12.32 -3.15
N ARG A 88 -7.23 -11.62 -4.28
CA ARG A 88 -7.55 -12.19 -5.58
C ARG A 88 -6.62 -11.57 -6.61
N SER A 89 -5.91 -12.41 -7.32
CA SER A 89 -5.01 -11.96 -8.36
C SER A 89 -5.73 -11.86 -9.69
N SER A 90 -5.47 -10.78 -10.43
CA SER A 90 -5.97 -10.64 -11.79
C SER A 90 -5.16 -11.48 -12.77
N HIS A 91 -4.03 -11.96 -12.32
CA HIS A 91 -3.09 -12.79 -13.09
C HIS A 91 -3.31 -14.27 -12.85
N VAL A 92 -4.39 -14.79 -13.30
CA VAL A 92 -4.66 -16.22 -13.12
C VAL A 92 -4.67 -16.94 -14.45
#